data_66b7c8e3fd332cdf59804070d0050988
#
_entry.id   66b7c8e3fd332cdf59804070d0050988
#
_cell.length_a   1.000
_cell.length_b   1.000
_cell.length_c   1.000
_cell.angle_alpha   90.00
_cell.angle_beta   90.00
_cell.angle_gamma   90.00
#
_symmetry.space_group_name_H-M   'P 1'
#
loop_
_entity.id
_entity.type
_entity.pdbx_description
1 polymer ?
#
loop_
_entity_poly.entity_id
_entity_poly.type
_entity_poly.pdbx_seq_one_letter_code
_entity_poly.pdbx_strand_id
1 'polypeptide(L)'
;MHRLTGILSSILLAASPFAVFAQDAAAPKTAEQVYKNIIELKGTPADQLQPAMQFISAALGVNCTFCHVQGNFAADDKAPKKTARAMMQMTAMINKESFHGRQQITCESCHRGAMHPVSVPPVVDSDAPSAPATPAGPPPEGGPTPDQIVEKYISAVGGADAIHKITSRTAKGDVIVEGQKTPIELFLKAPNLRLSISKNSSGDSYTSFDGAAGWMGTAGHSPRSMTPTESWAAGIDAEFYLPLRLKEMFPQMRRARPETVNGAECEVLAGTAPQHPPVRLYFDAKTGLLARLVRYADTPMGRNATQIDYADYRDSGGVKIPFRWTLSRPIARFTIQLNEVKTNVEIDSARFAKPTGEVK
;
A
#
# COMPACT_ATOMS: atom_id res chain seq x y z
N MET A 1 -28.20 28.64 -73.07
CA MET A 1 -28.28 29.93 -72.36
C MET A 1 -29.05 29.71 -71.07
N HIS A 2 -28.40 29.63 -69.94
CA HIS A 2 -28.87 30.04 -68.59
C HIS A 2 -27.75 29.72 -67.63
N ARG A 3 -27.15 30.77 -67.13
CA ARG A 3 -26.09 30.71 -66.11
C ARG A 3 -26.75 30.51 -64.73
N LEU A 4 -26.31 29.51 -63.96
CA LEU A 4 -26.59 29.44 -62.51
C LEU A 4 -25.32 29.78 -61.75
N THR A 5 -25.39 30.91 -61.05
CA THR A 5 -24.41 31.40 -60.11
C THR A 5 -24.58 30.64 -58.77
N GLY A 6 -23.57 29.88 -58.38
CA GLY A 6 -23.51 29.23 -57.04
C GLY A 6 -22.82 30.12 -56.01
N ILE A 7 -23.51 30.40 -54.93
CA ILE A 7 -23.03 31.17 -53.76
C ILE A 7 -22.29 30.17 -52.86
N LEU A 8 -20.96 30.34 -52.70
CA LEU A 8 -20.17 29.65 -51.66
C LEU A 8 -20.36 30.41 -50.34
N SER A 9 -21.05 29.77 -49.40
CA SER A 9 -21.05 30.22 -47.97
C SER A 9 -19.84 29.65 -47.24
N SER A 10 -18.87 30.50 -46.95
CA SER A 10 -17.72 30.17 -46.11
C SER A 10 -18.13 30.19 -44.64
N ILE A 11 -18.20 29.04 -44.02
CA ILE A 11 -18.36 28.89 -42.54
C ILE A 11 -16.99 29.07 -41.91
N LEU A 12 -16.76 30.22 -41.27
CA LEU A 12 -15.59 30.42 -40.39
C LEU A 12 -15.81 29.65 -39.06
N LEU A 13 -15.08 28.55 -38.88
CA LEU A 13 -14.97 27.90 -37.56
C LEU A 13 -14.02 28.75 -36.71
N ALA A 14 -14.57 29.47 -35.73
CA ALA A 14 -13.77 30.10 -34.69
C ALA A 14 -13.20 29.05 -33.75
N ALA A 15 -11.90 28.74 -33.87
CA ALA A 15 -11.17 27.92 -32.91
C ALA A 15 -10.88 28.78 -31.67
N SER A 16 -11.63 28.53 -30.59
CA SER A 16 -11.31 29.10 -29.27
C SER A 16 -10.09 28.36 -28.70
N PRO A 17 -9.02 29.03 -28.31
CA PRO A 17 -7.93 28.36 -27.60
C PRO A 17 -8.40 28.07 -26.18
N PHE A 18 -8.59 26.78 -25.88
CA PHE A 18 -8.65 26.32 -24.48
C PHE A 18 -7.28 26.58 -23.87
N ALA A 19 -7.16 27.61 -23.06
CA ALA A 19 -6.02 27.79 -22.17
C ALA A 19 -6.10 26.69 -21.10
N VAL A 20 -5.30 25.65 -21.27
CA VAL A 20 -5.02 24.67 -20.23
C VAL A 20 -4.21 25.41 -19.17
N PHE A 21 -4.86 25.85 -18.10
CA PHE A 21 -4.15 26.28 -16.90
C PHE A 21 -3.49 25.03 -16.30
N ALA A 22 -2.22 24.82 -16.63
CA ALA A 22 -1.36 23.97 -15.83
C ALA A 22 -1.31 24.61 -14.44
N GLN A 23 -2.03 24.04 -13.47
CA GLN A 23 -1.79 24.36 -12.07
C GLN A 23 -0.37 23.88 -11.79
N ASP A 24 0.55 24.82 -11.60
CA ASP A 24 1.84 24.56 -10.99
C ASP A 24 1.58 23.98 -9.60
N ALA A 25 1.60 22.64 -9.50
CA ALA A 25 1.62 21.97 -8.23
C ALA A 25 2.92 22.41 -7.56
N ALA A 26 2.80 23.22 -6.50
CA ALA A 26 3.96 23.67 -5.73
C ALA A 26 4.83 22.44 -5.39
N ALA A 27 6.12 22.54 -5.67
CA ALA A 27 7.05 21.45 -5.39
C ALA A 27 6.89 20.98 -3.92
N PRO A 28 6.88 19.66 -3.65
CA PRO A 28 6.69 19.14 -2.31
C PRO A 28 7.76 19.71 -1.38
N LYS A 29 7.36 20.16 -0.19
CA LYS A 29 8.29 20.67 0.83
C LYS A 29 9.29 19.57 1.18
N THR A 30 10.54 19.97 1.39
CA THR A 30 11.60 19.06 1.83
C THR A 30 11.55 18.84 3.35
N ALA A 31 12.20 17.77 3.81
CA ALA A 31 12.21 17.39 5.23
C ALA A 31 12.74 18.51 6.14
N GLU A 32 13.79 19.21 5.75
CA GLU A 32 14.36 20.33 6.52
C GLU A 32 13.46 21.58 6.54
N GLN A 33 12.53 21.71 5.60
CA GLN A 33 11.55 22.81 5.59
C GLN A 33 10.37 22.56 6.54
N VAL A 34 10.12 21.30 6.89
CA VAL A 34 8.97 20.90 7.71
C VAL A 34 9.39 20.48 9.12
N TYR A 35 10.52 19.80 9.24
CA TYR A 35 11.00 19.23 10.48
C TYR A 35 12.28 19.89 10.97
N LYS A 36 12.46 19.89 12.30
CA LYS A 36 13.66 20.46 12.93
C LYS A 36 14.80 19.46 12.96
N ASN A 37 16.02 19.97 12.87
CA ASN A 37 17.26 19.21 13.05
C ASN A 37 17.48 18.08 12.03
N ILE A 38 17.08 18.31 10.78
CA ILE A 38 17.36 17.41 9.65
C ILE A 38 18.76 17.71 9.14
N ILE A 39 19.65 16.71 9.20
CA ILE A 39 21.06 16.82 8.78
C ILE A 39 21.31 15.96 7.54
N GLU A 40 21.03 14.66 7.61
CA GLU A 40 21.41 13.69 6.57
C GLU A 40 20.36 13.48 5.48
N LEU A 41 19.10 13.81 5.77
CA LEU A 41 17.98 13.64 4.84
C LEU A 41 17.51 14.97 4.25
N LYS A 42 18.40 15.94 4.08
CA LYS A 42 18.11 17.20 3.39
C LYS A 42 17.75 16.92 1.93
N GLY A 43 16.79 17.69 1.41
CA GLY A 43 16.29 17.51 0.05
C GLY A 43 15.28 16.36 -0.12
N THR A 44 15.11 15.51 0.88
CA THR A 44 14.10 14.45 0.87
C THR A 44 12.70 15.09 0.99
N PRO A 45 11.68 14.65 0.23
CA PRO A 45 10.31 15.07 0.44
C PRO A 45 9.87 14.83 1.89
N ALA A 46 9.20 15.81 2.50
CA ALA A 46 8.87 15.77 3.93
C ALA A 46 7.98 14.57 4.31
N ASP A 47 7.11 14.14 3.41
CA ASP A 47 6.22 12.99 3.57
C ASP A 47 6.96 11.64 3.57
N GLN A 48 8.19 11.60 3.06
CA GLN A 48 9.02 10.41 3.05
C GLN A 48 9.90 10.25 4.30
N LEU A 49 9.95 11.26 5.17
CA LEU A 49 10.78 11.19 6.38
C LEU A 49 10.31 10.08 7.32
N GLN A 50 9.01 10.01 7.60
CA GLN A 50 8.45 8.98 8.49
C GLN A 50 8.61 7.56 7.93
N PRO A 51 8.31 7.28 6.66
CA PRO A 51 8.63 6.00 6.02
C PRO A 51 10.12 5.61 6.12
N ALA A 52 11.04 6.59 5.92
CA ALA A 52 12.47 6.35 6.08
C ALA A 52 12.84 5.96 7.52
N MET A 53 12.27 6.63 8.54
CA MET A 53 12.49 6.26 9.95
C MET A 53 11.92 4.86 10.27
N GLN A 54 10.78 4.49 9.70
CA GLN A 54 10.22 3.15 9.83
C GLN A 54 11.14 2.09 9.22
N PHE A 55 11.70 2.37 8.05
CA PHE A 55 12.66 1.48 7.41
C PHE A 55 13.92 1.29 8.27
N ILE A 56 14.49 2.38 8.81
CA ILE A 56 15.66 2.32 9.70
C ILE A 56 15.34 1.51 10.95
N SER A 57 14.19 1.77 11.58
CA SER A 57 13.76 1.03 12.79
C SER A 57 13.63 -0.46 12.52
N ALA A 58 13.06 -0.86 11.39
CA ALA A 58 12.92 -2.25 10.98
C ALA A 58 14.29 -2.89 10.70
N ALA A 59 15.13 -2.21 9.92
CA ALA A 59 16.46 -2.72 9.58
C ALA A 59 17.35 -2.94 10.80
N LEU A 60 17.16 -2.17 11.88
CA LEU A 60 17.90 -2.31 13.13
C LEU A 60 17.17 -3.14 14.20
N GLY A 61 15.91 -3.53 14.00
CA GLY A 61 15.11 -4.23 15.00
C GLY A 61 14.83 -3.40 16.26
N VAL A 62 14.74 -2.07 16.16
CA VAL A 62 14.54 -1.16 17.30
C VAL A 62 13.30 -0.29 17.13
N ASN A 63 12.79 0.28 18.22
CA ASN A 63 11.70 1.25 18.18
C ASN A 63 12.23 2.70 18.07
N CYS A 64 11.31 3.65 17.80
CA CYS A 64 11.64 5.06 17.62
C CYS A 64 12.36 5.68 18.82
N THR A 65 12.01 5.26 20.04
CA THR A 65 12.58 5.80 21.27
C THR A 65 14.01 5.31 21.55
N PHE A 66 14.50 4.35 20.80
CA PHE A 66 15.90 3.96 20.86
C PHE A 66 16.82 5.12 20.46
N CYS A 67 16.51 5.80 19.35
CA CYS A 67 17.29 6.93 18.80
C CYS A 67 16.73 8.30 19.22
N HIS A 68 15.43 8.41 19.47
CA HIS A 68 14.78 9.68 19.74
C HIS A 68 14.30 9.84 21.19
N VAL A 69 14.29 11.07 21.68
CA VAL A 69 13.60 11.42 22.93
C VAL A 69 12.12 11.46 22.68
N GLN A 70 11.35 10.76 23.49
CA GLN A 70 9.87 10.75 23.36
C GLN A 70 9.32 12.17 23.52
N GLY A 71 8.46 12.58 22.58
CA GLY A 71 7.90 13.94 22.55
C GLY A 71 8.85 15.01 21.98
N ASN A 72 10.14 14.72 21.80
CA ASN A 72 11.12 15.65 21.21
C ASN A 72 12.06 14.92 20.23
N PHE A 73 11.55 14.57 19.06
CA PHE A 73 12.31 13.86 18.02
C PHE A 73 13.49 14.67 17.46
N ALA A 74 13.48 16.00 17.63
CA ALA A 74 14.57 16.88 17.18
C ALA A 74 15.81 16.83 18.09
N ALA A 75 15.66 16.47 19.37
CA ALA A 75 16.77 16.43 20.34
C ALA A 75 17.87 15.46 19.94
N ASP A 76 19.13 15.80 20.25
CA ASP A 76 20.33 15.01 19.96
C ASP A 76 20.97 14.39 21.22
N ASP A 77 20.19 14.26 22.31
CA ASP A 77 20.68 13.74 23.58
C ASP A 77 21.09 12.27 23.51
N LYS A 78 20.55 11.51 22.56
CA LYS A 78 20.80 10.08 22.45
C LYS A 78 21.97 9.77 21.49
N ALA A 79 22.99 9.07 21.99
CA ALA A 79 24.13 8.62 21.20
C ALA A 79 23.72 7.77 19.98
N PRO A 80 22.73 6.85 20.04
CA PRO A 80 22.30 6.09 18.87
C PRO A 80 21.83 6.95 17.70
N LYS A 81 21.22 8.12 17.93
CA LYS A 81 20.84 9.04 16.87
C LYS A 81 22.04 9.59 16.10
N LYS A 82 23.12 9.93 16.81
CA LYS A 82 24.38 10.39 16.20
C LYS A 82 25.04 9.27 15.38
N THR A 83 25.07 8.06 15.94
CA THR A 83 25.58 6.88 15.24
C THR A 83 24.77 6.60 13.95
N ALA A 84 23.44 6.67 14.01
CA ALA A 84 22.59 6.46 12.85
C ALA A 84 22.89 7.46 11.72
N ARG A 85 23.15 8.74 12.05
CA ARG A 85 23.58 9.74 11.05
C ARG A 85 24.89 9.35 10.36
N ALA A 86 25.89 8.93 11.14
CA ALA A 86 27.16 8.48 10.56
C ALA A 86 26.97 7.26 9.64
N MET A 87 26.07 6.33 10.00
CA MET A 87 25.75 5.18 9.16
C MET A 87 25.01 5.59 7.88
N MET A 88 24.13 6.58 7.92
CA MET A 88 23.49 7.14 6.73
C MET A 88 24.51 7.74 5.77
N GLN A 89 25.47 8.52 6.27
CA GLN A 89 26.59 9.08 5.47
C GLN A 89 27.39 7.97 4.82
N MET A 90 27.78 6.96 5.59
CA MET A 90 28.51 5.80 5.07
C MET A 90 27.74 5.10 3.95
N THR A 91 26.46 4.82 4.16
CA THR A 91 25.59 4.15 3.17
C THR A 91 25.47 4.98 1.90
N ALA A 92 25.26 6.30 2.03
CA ALA A 92 25.19 7.23 0.90
C ALA A 92 26.52 7.27 0.12
N MET A 93 27.64 7.32 0.81
CA MET A 93 28.98 7.30 0.21
C MET A 93 29.23 6.00 -0.56
N ILE A 94 28.93 4.84 0.02
CA ILE A 94 29.07 3.54 -0.66
C ILE A 94 28.23 3.50 -1.94
N ASN A 95 26.97 3.89 -1.86
CA ASN A 95 26.09 3.90 -3.03
C ASN A 95 26.59 4.86 -4.11
N LYS A 96 27.08 6.05 -3.72
CA LYS A 96 27.64 7.03 -4.65
C LYS A 96 28.89 6.52 -5.34
N GLU A 97 29.88 6.09 -4.57
CA GLU A 97 31.22 5.75 -5.07
C GLU A 97 31.24 4.38 -5.77
N SER A 98 30.54 3.38 -5.20
CA SER A 98 30.62 1.99 -5.69
C SER A 98 29.49 1.61 -6.65
N PHE A 99 28.36 2.30 -6.59
CA PHE A 99 27.14 1.92 -7.34
C PHE A 99 26.59 3.05 -8.23
N HIS A 100 27.42 4.07 -8.52
CA HIS A 100 27.05 5.18 -9.42
C HIS A 100 25.76 5.90 -8.99
N GLY A 101 25.56 6.09 -7.68
CA GLY A 101 24.37 6.71 -7.11
C GLY A 101 23.13 5.82 -7.03
N ARG A 102 23.21 4.58 -7.51
CA ARG A 102 22.10 3.62 -7.36
C ARG A 102 22.03 3.11 -5.92
N GLN A 103 20.84 3.05 -5.35
CA GLN A 103 20.62 2.56 -3.99
C GLN A 103 20.69 1.02 -3.93
N GLN A 104 21.92 0.47 -3.90
CA GLN A 104 22.18 -0.97 -3.80
C GLN A 104 22.38 -1.42 -2.35
N ILE A 105 23.03 -0.57 -1.56
CA ILE A 105 23.29 -0.82 -0.14
C ILE A 105 22.35 0.03 0.69
N THR A 106 21.71 -0.61 1.67
CA THR A 106 20.78 -0.01 2.63
C THR A 106 21.16 -0.42 4.05
N CYS A 107 20.50 0.14 5.07
CA CYS A 107 20.67 -0.30 6.45
C CYS A 107 20.43 -1.81 6.60
N GLU A 108 19.39 -2.34 5.90
CA GLU A 108 19.02 -3.75 5.91
C GLU A 108 20.13 -4.66 5.34
N SER A 109 20.94 -4.18 4.38
CA SER A 109 22.04 -4.95 3.79
C SER A 109 23.02 -5.46 4.85
N CYS A 110 23.22 -4.69 5.92
CA CYS A 110 24.16 -4.99 6.99
C CYS A 110 23.46 -5.44 8.28
N HIS A 111 22.33 -4.81 8.64
CA HIS A 111 21.71 -4.98 9.96
C HIS A 111 20.71 -6.13 10.03
N ARG A 112 19.91 -6.36 8.99
CA ARG A 112 18.98 -7.51 8.88
C ARG A 112 18.08 -7.70 10.10
N GLY A 113 17.50 -6.61 10.61
CA GLY A 113 16.65 -6.63 11.80
C GLY A 113 17.41 -6.67 13.13
N ALA A 114 18.74 -6.45 13.15
CA ALA A 114 19.55 -6.42 14.35
C ALA A 114 20.24 -5.06 14.54
N MET A 115 20.30 -4.60 15.80
CA MET A 115 20.97 -3.34 16.17
C MET A 115 22.44 -3.29 15.73
N HIS A 116 23.12 -4.43 15.75
CA HIS A 116 24.46 -4.61 15.20
C HIS A 116 24.39 -5.35 13.85
N PRO A 117 25.24 -5.01 12.88
CA PRO A 117 25.28 -5.71 11.60
C PRO A 117 25.41 -7.21 11.79
N VAL A 118 24.62 -7.98 11.02
CA VAL A 118 24.68 -9.44 11.02
C VAL A 118 25.86 -9.85 10.15
N SER A 119 26.91 -10.36 10.76
CA SER A 119 28.13 -10.83 10.09
C SER A 119 28.07 -12.29 9.66
N VAL A 120 27.09 -13.05 10.17
CA VAL A 120 26.88 -14.47 9.86
C VAL A 120 25.47 -14.62 9.29
N PRO A 121 25.27 -15.36 8.19
CA PRO A 121 23.95 -15.65 7.67
C PRO A 121 23.07 -16.26 8.77
N PRO A 122 21.81 -15.84 8.92
CA PRO A 122 20.91 -16.47 9.88
C PRO A 122 20.72 -17.95 9.51
N VAL A 123 20.71 -18.83 10.51
CA VAL A 123 20.21 -20.17 10.33
C VAL A 123 18.70 -20.01 10.11
N VAL A 124 18.21 -20.43 8.94
CA VAL A 124 16.76 -20.38 8.63
C VAL A 124 16.07 -21.38 9.51
N ASP A 125 15.42 -20.93 10.58
CA ASP A 125 14.49 -21.72 11.35
C ASP A 125 13.12 -21.67 10.67
N SER A 126 12.41 -22.79 10.62
CA SER A 126 11.16 -22.94 9.86
C SER A 126 10.03 -22.00 10.29
N ASP A 127 10.17 -21.35 11.45
CA ASP A 127 9.21 -20.40 12.02
C ASP A 127 9.63 -18.92 11.87
N ALA A 128 10.79 -18.64 11.28
CA ALA A 128 11.19 -17.27 11.01
C ALA A 128 10.34 -16.66 9.88
N PRO A 129 9.86 -15.39 10.02
CA PRO A 129 9.23 -14.71 8.90
C PRO A 129 10.21 -14.70 7.73
N SER A 130 9.81 -15.29 6.62
CA SER A 130 10.61 -15.32 5.40
C SER A 130 11.03 -13.91 5.06
N ALA A 131 12.33 -13.63 5.07
CA ALA A 131 12.86 -12.44 4.42
C ALA A 131 12.22 -12.35 3.03
N PRO A 132 11.92 -11.16 2.48
CA PRO A 132 11.40 -11.05 1.13
C PRO A 132 12.34 -11.80 0.22
N ALA A 133 11.87 -12.93 -0.31
CA ALA A 133 12.67 -13.83 -1.10
C ALA A 133 13.23 -13.03 -2.28
N THR A 134 14.54 -12.93 -2.37
CA THR A 134 15.21 -12.53 -3.61
C THR A 134 14.57 -13.37 -4.72
N PRO A 135 14.19 -12.80 -5.87
CA PRO A 135 13.53 -13.56 -6.93
C PRO A 135 14.41 -14.75 -7.33
N ALA A 136 14.10 -15.90 -6.84
CA ALA A 136 14.85 -17.12 -7.12
C ALA A 136 14.48 -17.60 -8.51
N GLY A 137 15.21 -17.15 -9.53
CA GLY A 137 15.15 -17.68 -10.90
C GLY A 137 13.77 -17.60 -11.61
N PRO A 138 13.70 -18.00 -12.87
CA PRO A 138 12.43 -18.07 -13.61
C PRO A 138 11.50 -19.15 -13.01
N PRO A 139 10.17 -19.00 -13.19
CA PRO A 139 9.23 -20.04 -12.77
C PRO A 139 9.50 -21.34 -13.56
N PRO A 140 9.11 -22.49 -12.99
CA PRO A 140 9.17 -23.76 -13.70
C PRO A 140 8.38 -23.70 -15.03
N GLU A 141 8.88 -24.36 -16.07
CA GLU A 141 8.16 -24.49 -17.33
C GLU A 141 6.87 -25.30 -17.16
N GLY A 142 5.87 -25.04 -18.02
CA GLY A 142 4.63 -25.83 -18.06
C GLY A 142 3.59 -25.51 -16.98
N GLY A 143 3.79 -24.49 -16.16
CA GLY A 143 2.78 -24.06 -15.18
C GLY A 143 1.67 -23.16 -15.78
N PRO A 144 0.65 -22.78 -14.97
CA PRO A 144 -0.46 -21.98 -15.44
C PRO A 144 -0.01 -20.58 -15.90
N THR A 145 -0.67 -20.02 -16.89
CA THR A 145 -0.44 -18.63 -17.32
C THR A 145 -1.00 -17.65 -16.29
N PRO A 146 -0.54 -16.38 -16.27
CA PRO A 146 -1.13 -15.36 -15.41
C PRO A 146 -2.65 -15.25 -15.57
N ASP A 147 -3.15 -15.36 -16.80
CA ASP A 147 -4.58 -15.31 -17.10
C ASP A 147 -5.33 -16.47 -16.47
N GLN A 148 -4.82 -17.69 -16.57
CA GLN A 148 -5.43 -18.86 -15.96
C GLN A 148 -5.48 -18.76 -14.43
N ILE A 149 -4.45 -18.18 -13.80
CA ILE A 149 -4.42 -17.95 -12.35
C ILE A 149 -5.51 -16.96 -11.96
N VAL A 150 -5.63 -15.83 -12.68
CA VAL A 150 -6.66 -14.80 -12.41
C VAL A 150 -8.07 -15.35 -12.66
N GLU A 151 -8.30 -16.10 -13.73
CA GLU A 151 -9.59 -16.73 -14.02
C GLU A 151 -10.00 -17.75 -12.96
N LYS A 152 -9.03 -18.53 -12.48
CA LYS A 152 -9.25 -19.45 -11.36
C LYS A 152 -9.66 -18.69 -10.10
N TYR A 153 -9.03 -17.55 -9.81
CA TYR A 153 -9.39 -16.70 -8.68
C TYR A 153 -10.80 -16.12 -8.82
N ILE A 154 -11.15 -15.56 -9.99
CA ILE A 154 -12.51 -15.06 -10.27
C ILE A 154 -13.55 -16.16 -10.03
N SER A 155 -13.30 -17.35 -10.55
CA SER A 155 -14.21 -18.50 -10.37
C SER A 155 -14.30 -18.93 -8.89
N ALA A 156 -13.15 -18.94 -8.19
CA ALA A 156 -13.08 -19.36 -6.78
C ALA A 156 -13.86 -18.45 -5.83
N VAL A 157 -13.95 -17.15 -6.14
CA VAL A 157 -14.71 -16.19 -5.32
C VAL A 157 -16.19 -16.09 -5.70
N GLY A 158 -16.67 -16.80 -6.73
CA GLY A 158 -18.10 -16.84 -7.08
C GLY A 158 -18.41 -16.46 -8.54
N GLY A 159 -17.40 -16.07 -9.32
CA GLY A 159 -17.54 -15.69 -10.73
C GLY A 159 -17.92 -14.22 -10.94
N ALA A 160 -17.72 -13.75 -12.18
CA ALA A 160 -17.92 -12.35 -12.55
C ALA A 160 -19.33 -11.84 -12.27
N ASP A 161 -20.35 -12.64 -12.61
CA ASP A 161 -21.76 -12.25 -12.44
C ASP A 161 -22.14 -12.05 -10.97
N ALA A 162 -21.65 -12.92 -10.07
CA ALA A 162 -21.88 -12.75 -8.65
C ALA A 162 -21.18 -11.51 -8.10
N ILE A 163 -19.93 -11.28 -8.52
CA ILE A 163 -19.15 -10.10 -8.11
C ILE A 163 -19.88 -8.81 -8.51
N HIS A 164 -20.36 -8.69 -9.75
CA HIS A 164 -21.04 -7.48 -10.23
C HIS A 164 -22.39 -7.21 -9.55
N LYS A 165 -23.05 -8.24 -8.98
CA LYS A 165 -24.31 -8.07 -8.24
C LYS A 165 -24.13 -7.37 -6.89
N ILE A 166 -22.92 -7.34 -6.36
CA ILE A 166 -22.63 -6.69 -5.08
C ILE A 166 -22.08 -5.29 -5.36
N THR A 167 -22.77 -4.25 -4.91
CA THR A 167 -22.41 -2.84 -5.14
C THR A 167 -21.98 -2.10 -3.89
N SER A 168 -22.28 -2.67 -2.72
CA SER A 168 -21.87 -2.09 -1.44
C SER A 168 -21.70 -3.16 -0.38
N ARG A 169 -20.93 -2.84 0.65
CA ARG A 169 -20.69 -3.73 1.79
C ARG A 169 -20.46 -2.92 3.04
N THR A 170 -21.09 -3.31 4.14
CA THR A 170 -20.72 -2.90 5.48
C THR A 170 -20.23 -4.11 6.25
N ALA A 171 -19.24 -3.92 7.11
CA ALA A 171 -18.73 -4.98 7.97
C ALA A 171 -18.40 -4.45 9.35
N LYS A 172 -18.53 -5.31 10.35
CA LYS A 172 -18.12 -5.07 11.73
C LYS A 172 -17.19 -6.17 12.19
N GLY A 173 -16.26 -5.83 13.04
CA GLY A 173 -15.28 -6.78 13.56
C GLY A 173 -14.35 -6.12 14.55
N ASP A 174 -13.16 -6.70 14.67
CA ASP A 174 -12.11 -6.25 15.59
C ASP A 174 -10.78 -6.09 14.86
N VAL A 175 -10.04 -5.04 15.19
CA VAL A 175 -8.59 -4.95 14.98
C VAL A 175 -7.91 -5.57 16.19
N ILE A 176 -7.04 -6.53 15.97
CA ILE A 176 -6.33 -7.26 17.02
C ILE A 176 -4.84 -6.94 16.93
N VAL A 177 -4.31 -6.32 17.98
CA VAL A 177 -2.88 -6.01 18.15
C VAL A 177 -2.42 -6.61 19.46
N GLU A 178 -1.44 -7.50 19.44
CA GLU A 178 -0.91 -8.16 20.64
C GLU A 178 -2.00 -8.77 21.54
N GLY A 179 -3.05 -9.31 20.93
CA GLY A 179 -4.20 -9.89 21.65
C GLY A 179 -5.26 -8.88 22.09
N GLN A 180 -4.98 -7.59 22.06
CA GLN A 180 -5.96 -6.54 22.37
C GLN A 180 -6.89 -6.32 21.18
N LYS A 181 -8.19 -6.23 21.46
CA LYS A 181 -9.24 -6.04 20.45
C LYS A 181 -9.76 -4.61 20.48
N THR A 182 -9.81 -3.99 19.32
CA THR A 182 -10.42 -2.68 19.10
C THR A 182 -11.51 -2.84 18.05
N PRO A 183 -12.78 -2.49 18.34
CA PRO A 183 -13.87 -2.62 17.37
C PRO A 183 -13.59 -1.80 16.11
N ILE A 184 -13.94 -2.37 14.95
CA ILE A 184 -13.83 -1.71 13.65
C ILE A 184 -15.12 -1.81 12.87
N GLU A 185 -15.46 -0.74 12.17
CA GLU A 185 -16.51 -0.70 11.17
C GLU A 185 -15.91 -0.40 9.79
N LEU A 186 -16.35 -1.14 8.78
CA LEU A 186 -15.93 -0.96 7.41
C LEU A 186 -17.13 -0.64 6.54
N PHE A 187 -16.95 0.33 5.65
CA PHE A 187 -17.91 0.73 4.64
C PHE A 187 -17.19 0.67 3.30
N LEU A 188 -17.76 -0.07 2.35
CA LEU A 188 -17.22 -0.20 1.00
C LEU A 188 -18.34 0.01 0.01
N LYS A 189 -18.09 0.77 -1.05
CA LYS A 189 -19.04 1.01 -2.14
C LYS A 189 -18.32 1.00 -3.47
N ALA A 190 -18.89 0.29 -4.42
CA ALA A 190 -18.34 0.21 -5.78
C ALA A 190 -18.27 1.60 -6.45
N PRO A 191 -17.28 1.85 -7.32
CA PRO A 191 -16.25 0.89 -7.72
C PRO A 191 -15.10 0.77 -6.71
N ASN A 192 -14.77 1.81 -5.92
CA ASN A 192 -13.56 1.87 -5.12
C ASN A 192 -13.63 2.87 -3.94
N LEU A 193 -14.80 3.01 -3.33
CA LEU A 193 -14.96 3.80 -2.11
C LEU A 193 -14.78 2.93 -0.87
N ARG A 194 -13.96 3.38 0.07
CA ARG A 194 -13.70 2.65 1.31
C ARG A 194 -13.52 3.59 2.50
N LEU A 195 -14.19 3.29 3.61
CA LEU A 195 -13.98 3.92 4.91
C LEU A 195 -13.85 2.84 5.97
N SER A 196 -12.84 2.96 6.82
CA SER A 196 -12.70 2.17 8.05
C SER A 196 -12.69 3.10 9.26
N ILE A 197 -13.39 2.70 10.31
CA ILE A 197 -13.50 3.43 11.58
C ILE A 197 -13.11 2.47 12.70
N SER A 198 -11.98 2.73 13.36
CA SER A 198 -11.56 1.98 14.54
C SER A 198 -11.98 2.74 15.80
N LYS A 199 -12.69 2.08 16.72
CA LYS A 199 -13.29 2.64 17.92
C LYS A 199 -12.27 2.63 19.10
N ASN A 200 -11.37 3.60 19.13
CA ASN A 200 -10.36 3.68 20.17
C ASN A 200 -10.85 4.46 21.40
N SER A 201 -10.34 4.12 22.57
CA SER A 201 -10.67 4.84 23.83
C SER A 201 -10.24 6.31 23.85
N SER A 202 -9.23 6.67 23.04
CA SER A 202 -8.72 8.04 22.88
C SER A 202 -9.38 8.82 21.73
N GLY A 203 -10.43 8.28 21.13
CA GLY A 203 -11.12 8.84 19.96
C GLY A 203 -11.04 7.94 18.74
N ASP A 204 -12.11 7.91 17.97
CA ASP A 204 -12.22 7.07 16.76
C ASP A 204 -11.16 7.46 15.73
N SER A 205 -10.55 6.46 15.11
CA SER A 205 -9.59 6.64 14.02
C SER A 205 -10.23 6.27 12.70
N TYR A 206 -10.02 7.11 11.69
CA TYR A 206 -10.64 7.02 10.37
C TYR A 206 -9.57 6.83 9.30
N THR A 207 -9.83 5.94 8.35
CA THR A 207 -9.06 5.79 7.13
C THR A 207 -10.03 5.66 5.98
N SER A 208 -9.99 6.59 5.02
CA SER A 208 -10.92 6.62 3.90
C SER A 208 -10.21 6.78 2.57
N PHE A 209 -10.82 6.26 1.52
CA PHE A 209 -10.48 6.48 0.12
C PHE A 209 -11.77 6.80 -0.63
N ASP A 210 -11.79 7.92 -1.35
CA ASP A 210 -12.98 8.48 -2.01
C ASP A 210 -13.08 8.13 -3.51
N GLY A 211 -12.25 7.21 -3.96
CA GLY A 211 -12.15 6.81 -5.36
C GLY A 211 -11.00 7.47 -6.13
N ALA A 212 -10.44 8.56 -5.63
CA ALA A 212 -9.34 9.30 -6.23
C ALA A 212 -8.19 9.52 -5.25
N ALA A 213 -8.50 9.89 -4.02
CA ALA A 213 -7.52 10.20 -2.98
C ALA A 213 -7.95 9.64 -1.61
N GLY A 214 -6.99 9.44 -0.74
CA GLY A 214 -7.26 9.01 0.63
C GLY A 214 -7.07 10.13 1.65
N TRP A 215 -7.74 9.97 2.79
CA TRP A 215 -7.52 10.77 3.98
C TRP A 215 -7.52 9.91 5.23
N MET A 216 -6.89 10.40 6.28
CA MET A 216 -6.85 9.79 7.60
C MET A 216 -7.13 10.85 8.66
N GLY A 217 -7.76 10.45 9.76
CA GLY A 217 -8.06 11.35 10.84
C GLY A 217 -8.36 10.64 12.14
N THR A 218 -8.41 11.42 13.21
CA THR A 218 -8.87 10.98 14.53
C THR A 218 -9.97 11.94 14.97
N ALA A 219 -10.99 11.44 15.65
CA ALA A 219 -12.09 12.27 16.17
C ALA A 219 -11.54 13.47 16.97
N GLY A 220 -12.14 14.63 16.77
CA GLY A 220 -11.71 15.89 17.38
C GLY A 220 -10.45 16.53 16.78
N HIS A 221 -9.92 15.98 15.67
CA HIS A 221 -8.75 16.52 15.00
C HIS A 221 -9.01 16.76 13.50
N SER A 222 -8.27 17.69 12.92
CA SER A 222 -8.32 17.93 11.48
C SER A 222 -7.78 16.72 10.71
N PRO A 223 -8.50 16.24 9.68
CA PRO A 223 -8.04 15.12 8.86
C PRO A 223 -6.86 15.52 7.98
N ARG A 224 -5.90 14.61 7.80
CA ARG A 224 -4.84 14.77 6.82
C ARG A 224 -5.12 14.01 5.52
N SER A 225 -4.70 14.55 4.41
CA SER A 225 -4.66 13.81 3.15
C SER A 225 -3.58 12.73 3.22
N MET A 226 -3.82 11.64 2.55
CA MET A 226 -2.81 10.62 2.30
C MET A 226 -1.77 11.13 1.29
N THR A 227 -0.53 10.69 1.45
CA THR A 227 0.49 10.86 0.43
C THR A 227 0.13 10.07 -0.84
N PRO A 228 0.74 10.34 -2.00
CA PRO A 228 0.49 9.55 -3.22
C PRO A 228 0.71 8.04 -3.00
N THR A 229 1.75 7.65 -2.28
CA THR A 229 2.04 6.24 -1.97
C THR A 229 0.99 5.63 -1.04
N GLU A 230 0.52 6.36 -0.03
CA GLU A 230 -0.57 5.91 0.85
C GLU A 230 -1.89 5.79 0.08
N SER A 231 -2.20 6.79 -0.78
CA SER A 231 -3.42 6.77 -1.62
C SER A 231 -3.41 5.60 -2.60
N TRP A 232 -2.27 5.31 -3.24
CA TRP A 232 -2.11 4.13 -4.08
C TRP A 232 -2.43 2.83 -3.32
N ALA A 233 -1.84 2.67 -2.15
CA ALA A 233 -2.09 1.52 -1.29
C ALA A 233 -3.56 1.42 -0.86
N ALA A 234 -4.17 2.55 -0.47
CA ALA A 234 -5.57 2.63 -0.10
C ALA A 234 -6.51 2.33 -1.28
N GLY A 235 -6.12 2.74 -2.50
CA GLY A 235 -6.86 2.43 -3.72
C GLY A 235 -6.91 0.93 -4.01
N ILE A 236 -5.81 0.20 -3.80
CA ILE A 236 -5.80 -1.28 -3.91
C ILE A 236 -6.75 -1.89 -2.87
N ASP A 237 -6.69 -1.41 -1.62
CA ASP A 237 -7.54 -1.91 -0.53
C ASP A 237 -9.03 -1.54 -0.72
N ALA A 238 -9.31 -0.48 -1.48
CA ALA A 238 -10.64 0.01 -1.77
C ALA A 238 -11.26 -0.61 -3.03
N GLU A 239 -10.45 -1.23 -3.91
CA GLU A 239 -10.96 -1.80 -5.16
C GLU A 239 -12.00 -2.88 -4.87
N PHE A 240 -13.24 -2.54 -5.12
CA PHE A 240 -14.39 -3.37 -4.75
C PHE A 240 -14.47 -4.64 -5.61
N TYR A 241 -14.06 -4.52 -6.86
CA TYR A 241 -14.07 -5.59 -7.87
C TYR A 241 -12.66 -6.14 -8.14
N LEU A 242 -11.80 -6.15 -7.13
CA LEU A 242 -10.39 -6.53 -7.26
C LEU A 242 -10.15 -7.77 -8.15
N PRO A 243 -10.90 -8.90 -8.03
CA PRO A 243 -10.64 -10.06 -8.88
C PRO A 243 -10.78 -9.74 -10.38
N LEU A 244 -11.73 -8.90 -10.76
CA LEU A 244 -12.01 -8.54 -12.14
C LEU A 244 -11.07 -7.46 -12.68
N ARG A 245 -10.51 -6.64 -11.79
CA ARG A 245 -9.73 -5.46 -12.13
C ARG A 245 -8.21 -5.69 -12.08
N LEU A 246 -7.75 -6.87 -11.65
CA LEU A 246 -6.32 -7.17 -11.49
C LEU A 246 -5.51 -6.88 -12.75
N LYS A 247 -6.00 -7.29 -13.93
CA LYS A 247 -5.31 -7.07 -15.21
C LYS A 247 -5.23 -5.60 -15.60
N GLU A 248 -6.23 -4.82 -15.25
CA GLU A 248 -6.27 -3.39 -15.52
C GLU A 248 -5.38 -2.61 -14.53
N MET A 249 -5.43 -2.97 -13.26
CA MET A 249 -4.59 -2.36 -12.23
C MET A 249 -3.12 -2.67 -12.41
N PHE A 250 -2.81 -3.85 -12.92
CA PHE A 250 -1.45 -4.34 -13.14
C PHE A 250 -1.30 -4.85 -14.59
N PRO A 251 -1.18 -3.94 -15.59
CA PRO A 251 -1.16 -4.32 -16.99
C PRO A 251 0.01 -5.25 -17.38
N GLN A 252 1.07 -5.24 -16.58
CA GLN A 252 2.20 -6.15 -16.76
C GLN A 252 2.23 -7.15 -15.62
N MET A 253 1.58 -8.28 -15.80
CA MET A 253 1.65 -9.41 -14.87
C MET A 253 2.50 -10.53 -15.44
N ARG A 254 3.37 -11.08 -14.60
CA ARG A 254 4.17 -12.27 -14.92
C ARG A 254 4.09 -13.28 -13.80
N ARG A 255 4.07 -14.55 -14.14
CA ARG A 255 4.21 -15.63 -13.17
C ARG A 255 5.62 -15.61 -12.58
N ALA A 256 5.70 -15.71 -11.27
CA ALA A 256 6.93 -15.94 -10.52
C ALA A 256 6.98 -17.40 -10.07
N ARG A 257 8.08 -17.79 -9.42
CA ARG A 257 8.19 -19.13 -8.83
C ARG A 257 7.11 -19.31 -7.76
N PRO A 258 6.42 -20.46 -7.73
CA PRO A 258 5.51 -20.82 -6.63
C PRO A 258 6.21 -20.77 -5.27
N GLU A 259 5.48 -20.35 -4.25
CA GLU A 259 5.97 -20.25 -2.88
C GLU A 259 4.92 -20.80 -1.90
N THR A 260 5.39 -21.23 -0.73
CA THR A 260 4.49 -21.71 0.34
C THR A 260 4.08 -20.53 1.23
N VAL A 261 2.77 -20.36 1.44
CA VAL A 261 2.18 -19.37 2.33
C VAL A 261 1.33 -20.07 3.36
N ASN A 262 1.66 -19.95 4.65
CA ASN A 262 0.90 -20.56 5.75
C ASN A 262 0.65 -22.08 5.54
N GLY A 263 1.63 -22.79 4.98
CA GLY A 263 1.55 -24.24 4.71
C GLY A 263 0.85 -24.63 3.40
N ALA A 264 0.31 -23.67 2.65
CA ALA A 264 -0.31 -23.92 1.35
C ALA A 264 0.64 -23.52 0.21
N GLU A 265 0.74 -24.36 -0.83
CA GLU A 265 1.44 -24.01 -2.06
C GLU A 265 0.64 -22.93 -2.81
N CYS A 266 1.33 -21.88 -3.26
CA CYS A 266 0.72 -20.75 -3.94
C CYS A 266 1.37 -20.50 -5.30
N GLU A 267 0.55 -20.26 -6.31
CA GLU A 267 0.98 -19.62 -7.54
C GLU A 267 1.20 -18.14 -7.28
N VAL A 268 2.28 -17.60 -7.81
CA VAL A 268 2.69 -16.21 -7.54
C VAL A 268 2.68 -15.39 -8.81
N LEU A 269 1.97 -14.26 -8.78
CA LEU A 269 2.00 -13.25 -9.83
C LEU A 269 2.75 -12.00 -9.33
N ALA A 270 3.71 -11.55 -10.12
CA ALA A 270 4.30 -10.22 -9.97
C ALA A 270 3.59 -9.27 -10.93
N GLY A 271 2.91 -8.27 -10.38
CA GLY A 271 2.19 -7.25 -11.13
C GLY A 271 2.88 -5.90 -11.04
N THR A 272 2.92 -5.14 -12.13
CA THR A 272 3.45 -3.78 -12.15
C THR A 272 2.42 -2.81 -12.70
N ALA A 273 2.36 -1.64 -12.10
CA ALA A 273 1.60 -0.49 -12.58
C ALA A 273 2.58 0.67 -12.87
N PRO A 274 2.31 1.54 -13.86
CA PRO A 274 3.17 2.68 -14.17
C PRO A 274 3.43 3.54 -12.91
N GLN A 275 4.68 3.92 -12.71
CA GLN A 275 5.15 4.80 -11.62
C GLN A 275 4.96 4.24 -10.20
N HIS A 276 4.58 2.98 -10.04
CA HIS A 276 4.42 2.34 -8.74
C HIS A 276 5.35 1.13 -8.59
N PRO A 277 5.81 0.85 -7.37
CA PRO A 277 6.52 -0.39 -7.09
C PRO A 277 5.68 -1.61 -7.45
N PRO A 278 6.32 -2.73 -7.83
CA PRO A 278 5.60 -3.95 -8.16
C PRO A 278 4.85 -4.48 -6.93
N VAL A 279 3.80 -5.25 -7.20
CA VAL A 279 3.09 -6.04 -6.18
C VAL A 279 3.34 -7.52 -6.42
N ARG A 280 3.16 -8.32 -5.37
CA ARG A 280 3.14 -9.79 -5.49
C ARG A 280 1.82 -10.30 -4.95
N LEU A 281 1.20 -11.16 -5.72
CA LEU A 281 -0.10 -11.75 -5.44
C LEU A 281 0.11 -13.26 -5.36
N TYR A 282 -0.32 -13.87 -4.27
CA TYR A 282 -0.14 -15.29 -3.97
C TYR A 282 -1.52 -15.95 -3.96
N PHE A 283 -1.75 -16.85 -4.89
CA PHE A 283 -3.01 -17.56 -5.02
C PHE A 283 -2.81 -19.01 -4.59
N ASP A 284 -3.57 -19.46 -3.62
CA ASP A 284 -3.57 -20.87 -3.20
C ASP A 284 -3.78 -21.78 -4.41
N ALA A 285 -2.84 -22.65 -4.67
CA ALA A 285 -2.83 -23.48 -5.88
C ALA A 285 -4.00 -24.47 -5.92
N LYS A 286 -4.55 -24.86 -4.76
CA LYS A 286 -5.68 -25.78 -4.64
C LYS A 286 -7.01 -25.04 -4.81
N THR A 287 -7.24 -24.00 -4.04
CA THR A 287 -8.53 -23.30 -3.97
C THR A 287 -8.67 -22.18 -4.98
N GLY A 288 -7.58 -21.62 -5.48
CA GLY A 288 -7.56 -20.43 -6.34
C GLY A 288 -7.76 -19.11 -5.59
N LEU A 289 -7.97 -19.13 -4.28
CA LEU A 289 -8.20 -17.92 -3.50
C LEU A 289 -6.89 -17.15 -3.27
N LEU A 290 -6.99 -15.82 -3.16
CA LEU A 290 -5.86 -14.96 -2.83
C LEU A 290 -5.46 -15.20 -1.37
N ALA A 291 -4.29 -15.79 -1.15
CA ALA A 291 -3.76 -16.08 0.17
C ALA A 291 -2.92 -14.93 0.76
N ARG A 292 -2.21 -14.19 -0.13
CA ARG A 292 -1.34 -13.08 0.28
C ARG A 292 -1.22 -12.04 -0.82
N LEU A 293 -1.17 -10.78 -0.43
CA LEU A 293 -0.75 -9.64 -1.24
C LEU A 293 0.48 -9.00 -0.58
N VAL A 294 1.54 -8.76 -1.35
CA VAL A 294 2.68 -7.95 -0.91
C VAL A 294 2.78 -6.74 -1.82
N ARG A 295 2.79 -5.57 -1.22
CA ARG A 295 3.03 -4.29 -1.89
C ARG A 295 4.20 -3.56 -1.24
N TYR A 296 4.81 -2.67 -1.97
CA TYR A 296 6.02 -1.97 -1.55
C TYR A 296 5.83 -0.46 -1.61
N ALA A 297 6.54 0.22 -0.73
CA ALA A 297 6.68 1.67 -0.74
C ALA A 297 8.18 2.00 -0.76
N ASP A 298 8.61 2.74 -1.77
CA ASP A 298 9.99 3.21 -1.86
C ASP A 298 10.19 4.38 -0.90
N THR A 299 11.34 4.38 -0.22
CA THR A 299 11.79 5.46 0.66
C THR A 299 13.23 5.83 0.29
N PRO A 300 13.73 7.00 0.70
CA PRO A 300 15.13 7.36 0.48
C PRO A 300 16.14 6.38 1.09
N MET A 301 15.73 5.59 2.07
CA MET A 301 16.58 4.63 2.79
C MET A 301 16.41 3.18 2.33
N GLY A 302 15.43 2.91 1.47
CA GLY A 302 15.13 1.58 0.97
C GLY A 302 13.64 1.34 0.79
N ARG A 303 13.28 0.12 0.52
CA ARG A 303 11.91 -0.28 0.20
C ARG A 303 11.22 -0.94 1.40
N ASN A 304 10.10 -0.39 1.83
CA ASN A 304 9.24 -0.98 2.85
C ASN A 304 8.23 -1.93 2.22
N ALA A 305 8.14 -3.15 2.75
CA ALA A 305 7.07 -4.07 2.39
C ALA A 305 5.85 -3.89 3.30
N THR A 306 4.66 -4.04 2.72
CA THR A 306 3.42 -4.30 3.44
C THR A 306 2.88 -5.62 2.93
N GLN A 307 2.79 -6.60 3.81
CA GLN A 307 2.22 -7.92 3.54
C GLN A 307 0.83 -8.00 4.14
N ILE A 308 -0.11 -8.55 3.39
CA ILE A 308 -1.48 -8.80 3.83
C ILE A 308 -1.77 -10.28 3.57
N ASP A 309 -1.96 -11.04 4.65
CA ASP A 309 -2.33 -12.46 4.62
C ASP A 309 -3.83 -12.60 4.80
N TYR A 310 -4.51 -13.18 3.82
CA TYR A 310 -5.96 -13.37 3.81
C TYR A 310 -6.32 -14.78 4.27
N ALA A 311 -7.36 -14.90 5.09
CA ALA A 311 -7.84 -16.15 5.62
C ALA A 311 -9.34 -16.10 5.92
N ASP A 312 -9.92 -17.26 6.31
CA ASP A 312 -11.32 -17.35 6.73
C ASP A 312 -12.28 -16.80 5.64
N TYR A 313 -12.13 -17.34 4.43
CA TYR A 313 -13.02 -17.00 3.33
C TYR A 313 -14.42 -17.57 3.54
N ARG A 314 -15.42 -16.68 3.55
CA ARG A 314 -16.82 -17.04 3.71
C ARG A 314 -17.67 -16.46 2.58
N ASP A 315 -18.81 -17.08 2.30
CA ASP A 315 -19.79 -16.53 1.36
C ASP A 315 -20.47 -15.29 1.95
N SER A 316 -20.61 -14.27 1.12
CA SER A 316 -21.33 -13.05 1.42
C SER A 316 -22.08 -12.57 0.17
N GLY A 317 -23.33 -13.02 0.03
CA GLY A 317 -24.17 -12.68 -1.11
C GLY A 317 -23.75 -13.37 -2.43
N GLY A 318 -23.22 -14.58 -2.35
CA GLY A 318 -22.74 -15.36 -3.49
C GLY A 318 -21.27 -15.07 -3.87
N VAL A 319 -20.58 -14.21 -3.11
CA VAL A 319 -19.16 -13.89 -3.31
C VAL A 319 -18.37 -14.27 -2.07
N LYS A 320 -17.32 -15.08 -2.24
CA LYS A 320 -16.40 -15.40 -1.14
C LYS A 320 -15.46 -14.24 -0.88
N ILE A 321 -15.45 -13.75 0.35
CA ILE A 321 -14.55 -12.71 0.83
C ILE A 321 -13.81 -13.16 2.07
N PRO A 322 -12.60 -12.64 2.33
CA PRO A 322 -11.88 -12.93 3.56
C PRO A 322 -12.59 -12.28 4.75
N PHE A 323 -12.82 -13.04 5.81
CA PHE A 323 -13.31 -12.54 7.10
C PHE A 323 -12.17 -12.28 8.07
N ARG A 324 -10.95 -12.71 7.73
CA ARG A 324 -9.74 -12.41 8.50
C ARG A 324 -8.61 -12.05 7.55
N TRP A 325 -7.89 -10.99 7.90
CA TRP A 325 -6.60 -10.70 7.27
C TRP A 325 -5.62 -10.09 8.26
N THR A 326 -4.36 -10.47 8.13
CA THR A 326 -3.27 -9.94 8.93
C THR A 326 -2.42 -9.02 8.08
N LEU A 327 -2.27 -7.77 8.51
CA LEU A 327 -1.42 -6.80 7.87
C LEU A 327 -0.12 -6.71 8.66
N SER A 328 0.99 -6.98 7.99
CA SER A 328 2.34 -6.94 8.54
C SER A 328 3.17 -5.87 7.82
N ARG A 329 3.78 -4.99 8.59
CA ARG A 329 4.69 -3.93 8.18
C ARG A 329 5.98 -4.05 8.98
N PRO A 330 7.06 -3.33 8.61
CA PRO A 330 8.34 -3.43 9.31
C PRO A 330 8.28 -3.29 10.84
N ILE A 331 7.37 -2.46 11.35
CA ILE A 331 7.27 -2.17 12.80
C ILE A 331 5.86 -2.38 13.37
N ALA A 332 4.93 -2.91 12.59
CA ALA A 332 3.55 -3.08 13.03
C ALA A 332 2.92 -4.33 12.40
N ARG A 333 2.24 -5.09 13.22
CA ARG A 333 1.42 -6.22 12.79
C ARG A 333 0.08 -6.15 13.50
N PHE A 334 -0.99 -6.26 12.73
CA PHE A 334 -2.34 -6.36 13.28
C PHE A 334 -3.22 -7.25 12.42
N THR A 335 -4.18 -7.86 13.06
CA THR A 335 -5.17 -8.72 12.39
C THR A 335 -6.53 -8.02 12.45
N ILE A 336 -7.24 -8.03 11.33
CA ILE A 336 -8.66 -7.67 11.29
C ILE A 336 -9.45 -8.97 11.20
N GLN A 337 -10.40 -9.14 12.12
CA GLN A 337 -11.34 -10.25 12.15
C GLN A 337 -12.75 -9.69 12.03
N LEU A 338 -13.45 -10.03 10.96
CA LEU A 338 -14.84 -9.65 10.77
C LEU A 338 -15.77 -10.63 11.48
N ASN A 339 -16.81 -10.08 12.08
CA ASN A 339 -17.87 -10.83 12.77
C ASN A 339 -19.19 -10.76 11.99
N GLU A 340 -19.45 -9.63 11.32
CA GLU A 340 -20.68 -9.38 10.57
C GLU A 340 -20.33 -8.70 9.23
N VAL A 341 -21.01 -9.13 8.15
CA VAL A 341 -20.94 -8.49 6.84
C VAL A 341 -22.33 -8.42 6.25
N LYS A 342 -22.70 -7.26 5.72
CA LYS A 342 -23.95 -7.02 4.97
C LYS A 342 -23.61 -6.49 3.59
N THR A 343 -24.28 -7.01 2.57
CA THR A 343 -24.09 -6.61 1.16
C THR A 343 -25.30 -5.85 0.64
N ASN A 344 -25.06 -5.04 -0.38
CA ASN A 344 -26.08 -4.24 -1.06
C ASN A 344 -26.89 -3.34 -0.12
N VAL A 345 -26.22 -2.78 0.89
CA VAL A 345 -26.78 -1.79 1.81
C VAL A 345 -26.65 -0.40 1.20
N GLU A 346 -27.61 0.47 1.47
CA GLU A 346 -27.52 1.87 1.06
C GLU A 346 -26.42 2.56 1.87
N ILE A 347 -25.46 3.17 1.18
CA ILE A 347 -24.37 3.95 1.78
C ILE A 347 -24.27 5.29 1.06
N ASP A 348 -24.42 6.38 1.80
CA ASP A 348 -24.19 7.72 1.25
C ASP A 348 -22.72 7.90 0.87
N SER A 349 -22.47 8.26 -0.39
CA SER A 349 -21.12 8.46 -0.92
C SER A 349 -20.39 9.65 -0.28
N ALA A 350 -21.11 10.63 0.25
CA ALA A 350 -20.53 11.76 0.98
C ALA A 350 -19.75 11.30 2.23
N ARG A 351 -20.06 10.12 2.77
CA ARG A 351 -19.38 9.53 3.92
C ARG A 351 -17.89 9.26 3.70
N PHE A 352 -17.47 9.08 2.45
CA PHE A 352 -16.09 8.78 2.09
C PHE A 352 -15.24 10.02 1.87
N ALA A 353 -15.88 11.18 1.66
CA ALA A 353 -15.21 12.44 1.40
C ALA A 353 -14.42 12.93 2.64
N LYS A 354 -13.30 13.60 2.39
CA LYS A 354 -12.52 14.24 3.46
C LYS A 354 -13.32 15.39 4.08
N PRO A 355 -13.54 15.39 5.40
CA PRO A 355 -14.20 16.50 6.09
C PRO A 355 -13.42 17.81 5.91
N THR A 356 -14.15 18.93 5.84
CA THR A 356 -13.56 20.29 5.76
C THR A 356 -13.13 20.85 7.13
N GLY A 357 -13.59 20.25 8.22
CA GLY A 357 -13.26 20.58 9.60
C GLY A 357 -12.75 19.38 10.37
N GLU A 358 -12.91 19.40 11.68
CA GLU A 358 -12.58 18.26 12.54
C GLU A 358 -13.42 17.03 12.20
N VAL A 359 -12.84 15.85 12.37
CA VAL A 359 -13.55 14.58 12.21
C VAL A 359 -14.50 14.40 13.40
N LYS A 360 -15.77 14.15 13.11
CA LYS A 360 -16.82 13.98 14.13
C LYS A 360 -17.01 12.53 14.52
#